data_28b0c4d1295e994396e7a14835cc0499
#
_entry.id   28b0c4d1295e994396e7a14835cc0499
#
_cell.length_a   1.000
_cell.length_b   1.000
_cell.length_c   1.000
_cell.angle_alpha   90.00
_cell.angle_beta   90.00
_cell.angle_gamma   90.00
#
_symmetry.space_group_name_H-M   'P 1'
#
loop_
_entity.id
_entity.type
_entity.pdbx_description
1 polymer ?
#
loop_
_entity_poly.entity_id
_entity_poly.type
_entity_poly.pdbx_seq_one_letter_code
_entity_poly.pdbx_strand_id
1 'polypeptide(L)' 'MEIQLTITKSEYKILMTMIRHEQNDNSYMIHRANTEKQMKSTLSSLEDYGRDLKQFKEKVEAACDDALRRTAPIDKMA' A
#
# COMPACT_ATOMS: atom_id res chain seq x y z
N MET A 1 -0.94 -14.63 11.85
CA MET A 1 0.53 -14.60 11.69
C MET A 1 0.97 -13.20 11.31
N GLU A 2 1.95 -12.68 12.00
CA GLU A 2 2.53 -11.38 11.67
C GLU A 2 3.93 -11.58 11.12
N ILE A 3 4.28 -10.77 10.13
CA ILE A 3 5.59 -10.84 9.48
C ILE A 3 6.32 -9.53 9.77
N GLN A 4 7.53 -9.64 10.33
CA GLN A 4 8.39 -8.48 10.49
C GLN A 4 9.36 -8.42 9.32
N LEU A 5 9.55 -7.22 8.78
CA LEU A 5 10.37 -7.02 7.60
C LEU A 5 11.23 -5.78 7.77
N THR A 6 12.53 -5.94 7.53
CA THR A 6 13.46 -4.80 7.51
C THR A 6 13.88 -4.57 6.07
N ILE A 7 13.63 -3.38 5.57
CA ILE A 7 13.94 -3.03 4.20
C ILE A 7 14.73 -1.73 4.12
N THR A 8 15.48 -1.59 3.03
CA THR A 8 16.23 -0.37 2.76
C THR A 8 15.32 0.71 2.17
N LYS A 9 15.83 1.94 2.08
CA LYS A 9 15.11 3.05 1.45
C LYS A 9 14.77 2.74 0.00
N SER A 10 15.70 2.13 -0.74
CA SER A 10 15.47 1.73 -2.13
C SER A 10 14.36 0.69 -2.24
N GLU A 11 14.37 -0.28 -1.36
CA GLU A 11 13.34 -1.30 -1.32
C GLU A 11 11.99 -0.73 -0.93
N TYR A 12 11.96 0.26 -0.04
CA TYR A 12 10.75 0.99 0.31
C TYR A 12 10.14 1.65 -0.91
N LYS A 13 10.97 2.31 -1.74
CA LYS A 13 10.49 2.96 -2.96
C LYS A 13 9.89 1.95 -3.94
N ILE A 14 10.53 0.79 -4.08
CA ILE A 14 10.03 -0.29 -4.93
C ILE A 14 8.67 -0.77 -4.42
N LEU A 15 8.58 -1.02 -3.12
CA LEU A 15 7.35 -1.49 -2.50
C LEU A 15 6.21 -0.50 -2.69
N MET A 16 6.46 0.79 -2.47
CA MET A 16 5.45 1.82 -2.64
C MET A 16 4.98 1.94 -4.10
N THR A 17 5.91 1.78 -5.03
CA THR A 17 5.56 1.78 -6.45
C THR A 17 4.65 0.61 -6.78
N MET A 18 4.98 -0.59 -6.28
CA MET A 18 4.16 -1.77 -6.48
C MET A 18 2.76 -1.61 -5.89
N ILE A 19 2.68 -1.05 -4.69
CA ILE A 19 1.39 -0.81 -4.04
C ILE A 19 0.53 0.14 -4.88
N ARG A 20 1.12 1.22 -5.39
CA ARG A 20 0.41 2.19 -6.23
C ARG A 20 -0.11 1.55 -7.52
N HIS A 21 0.69 0.70 -8.15
CA HIS A 21 0.25 -0.02 -9.34
C HIS A 21 -0.92 -0.93 -9.01
N GLU A 22 -0.85 -1.66 -7.92
CA GLU A 22 -1.94 -2.53 -7.49
C GLU A 22 -3.21 -1.73 -7.18
N GLN A 23 -3.08 -0.57 -6.55
CA GLN A 23 -4.22 0.30 -6.27
C GLN A 23 -4.87 0.79 -7.56
N ASN A 24 -4.06 1.17 -8.55
CA ASN A 24 -4.58 1.61 -9.84
C ASN A 24 -5.30 0.48 -10.57
N ASP A 25 -4.71 -0.71 -10.60
CA ASP A 25 -5.33 -1.88 -11.20
C ASP A 25 -6.62 -2.24 -10.48
N ASN A 26 -6.62 -2.20 -9.16
CA ASN A 26 -7.80 -2.48 -8.35
C ASN A 26 -8.93 -1.50 -8.67
N SER A 27 -8.62 -0.19 -8.76
CA SER A 27 -9.59 0.83 -9.09
C SER A 27 -10.18 0.61 -10.48
N TYR A 28 -9.33 0.25 -11.43
CA TYR A 28 -9.77 -0.05 -12.80
C TYR A 28 -10.71 -1.26 -12.81
N MET A 29 -10.35 -2.31 -12.10
CA MET A 29 -11.17 -3.52 -12.04
C MET A 29 -12.50 -3.27 -11.33
N ILE A 30 -12.51 -2.43 -10.30
CA ILE A 30 -13.76 -2.03 -9.63
C ILE A 30 -14.65 -1.28 -10.60
N HIS A 31 -14.09 -0.35 -11.37
CA HIS A 31 -14.85 0.38 -12.39
C HIS A 31 -15.47 -0.58 -13.40
N ARG A 32 -14.70 -1.53 -13.89
CA ARG A 32 -15.19 -2.53 -14.83
C ARG A 32 -16.29 -3.40 -14.22
N ALA A 33 -16.11 -3.81 -12.97
CA ALA A 33 -17.09 -4.63 -12.29
C ALA A 33 -18.43 -3.89 -12.11
N ASN A 34 -18.38 -2.57 -11.92
CA ASN A 34 -19.58 -1.75 -11.82
C ASN A 34 -20.29 -1.60 -13.15
N THR A 35 -19.57 -1.60 -14.27
CA THR A 35 -20.16 -1.40 -15.60
C THR A 35 -20.52 -2.69 -16.29
N GLU A 36 -19.87 -3.80 -15.95
CA GLU A 36 -20.11 -5.10 -16.57
C GLU A 36 -20.88 -6.02 -15.61
N LYS A 37 -22.09 -6.41 -16.02
CA LYS A 37 -22.94 -7.26 -15.18
C LYS A 37 -22.29 -8.58 -14.79
N GLN A 38 -21.44 -9.11 -15.66
CA GLN A 38 -20.77 -10.39 -15.45
C GLN A 38 -19.77 -10.36 -14.31
N MET A 39 -19.28 -9.16 -13.97
CA MET A 39 -18.24 -8.99 -12.95
C MET A 39 -18.77 -8.53 -11.60
N LYS A 40 -20.09 -8.35 -11.47
CA LYS A 40 -20.67 -7.87 -10.21
C LYS A 40 -20.40 -8.79 -9.02
N SER A 41 -20.33 -10.09 -9.27
CA SER A 41 -20.05 -11.05 -8.20
C SER A 41 -18.64 -10.91 -7.60
N THR A 42 -17.71 -10.29 -8.34
CA THR A 42 -16.35 -10.10 -7.89
C THR A 42 -16.12 -8.72 -7.25
N LEU A 43 -17.12 -7.84 -7.34
CA LEU A 43 -16.98 -6.46 -6.86
C LEU A 43 -16.64 -6.40 -5.36
N SER A 44 -17.32 -7.20 -4.55
CA SER A 44 -17.07 -7.24 -3.11
C SER A 44 -15.62 -7.61 -2.79
N SER A 45 -15.10 -8.63 -3.48
CA SER A 45 -13.71 -9.07 -3.30
C SER A 45 -12.74 -8.00 -3.72
N LEU A 46 -13.03 -7.28 -4.82
CA LEU A 46 -12.18 -6.19 -5.29
C LEU A 46 -12.17 -5.03 -4.30
N GLU A 47 -13.32 -4.71 -3.74
CA GLU A 47 -13.40 -3.65 -2.73
C GLU A 47 -12.65 -4.02 -1.45
N ASP A 48 -12.77 -5.27 -1.00
CA ASP A 48 -12.04 -5.76 0.16
C ASP A 48 -10.53 -5.70 -0.07
N TYR A 49 -10.09 -6.11 -1.26
CA TYR A 49 -8.68 -6.04 -1.62
C TYR A 49 -8.17 -4.58 -1.64
N GLY A 50 -8.97 -3.68 -2.19
CA GLY A 50 -8.63 -2.25 -2.20
C GLY A 50 -8.48 -1.68 -0.81
N ARG A 51 -9.34 -2.10 0.11
CA ARG A 51 -9.26 -1.69 1.51
C ARG A 51 -7.99 -2.23 2.16
N ASP A 52 -7.65 -3.48 1.91
CA ASP A 52 -6.45 -4.11 2.44
C ASP A 52 -5.19 -3.43 1.89
N LEU A 53 -5.18 -3.09 0.60
CA LEU A 53 -4.08 -2.34 -0.02
C LEU A 53 -3.88 -0.99 0.66
N LYS A 54 -4.96 -0.28 0.93
CA LYS A 54 -4.90 1.02 1.58
C LYS A 54 -4.32 0.89 2.99
N GLN A 55 -4.78 -0.08 3.75
CA GLN A 55 -4.28 -0.34 5.11
C GLN A 55 -2.81 -0.72 5.09
N PHE A 56 -2.41 -1.55 4.15
CA PHE A 56 -1.01 -1.95 4.01
C PHE A 56 -0.13 -0.76 3.65
N LYS A 57 -0.59 0.07 2.72
CA LYS A 57 0.12 1.30 2.34
C LYS A 57 0.33 2.19 3.56
N GLU A 58 -0.69 2.39 4.35
CA GLU A 58 -0.62 3.22 5.56
C GLU A 58 0.38 2.65 6.57
N LYS A 59 0.41 1.33 6.73
CA LYS A 59 1.39 0.68 7.61
C LYS A 59 2.81 0.88 7.13
N VAL A 60 3.03 0.74 5.83
CA VAL A 60 4.36 0.93 5.23
C VAL A 60 4.82 2.37 5.39
N GLU A 61 3.94 3.33 5.13
CA GLU A 61 4.25 4.73 5.29
C GLU A 61 4.55 5.08 6.75
N ALA A 62 3.78 4.56 7.69
CA ALA A 62 4.01 4.79 9.10
C ALA A 62 5.35 4.20 9.57
N ALA A 63 5.71 3.03 9.08
CA ALA A 63 6.98 2.41 9.40
C ALA A 63 8.16 3.22 8.85
N CYS A 64 8.01 3.77 7.65
CA CYS A 64 9.02 4.64 7.05
C CYS A 64 9.19 5.93 7.86
N ASP A 65 8.08 6.55 8.24
CA ASP A 65 8.11 7.78 9.04
C ASP A 65 8.79 7.53 10.39
N ASP A 66 8.50 6.40 11.02
CA ASP A 66 9.10 6.04 12.28
C ASP A 66 10.61 5.85 12.15
N ALA A 67 11.05 5.18 11.08
CA ALA A 67 12.46 4.99 10.80
C ALA A 67 13.17 6.33 10.55
N LEU A 68 12.54 7.23 9.83
CA LEU A 68 13.08 8.57 9.57
C LEU A 68 13.19 9.39 10.85
N ARG A 69 12.23 9.26 11.75
CA ARG A 69 12.28 9.94 13.04
C ARG A 69 13.43 9.49 13.90
N ARG A 70 13.80 8.22 13.82
CA ARG A 70 14.93 7.66 14.58
C ARG A 70 16.27 8.20 14.11
N THR A 71 16.37 8.56 12.83
CA THR A 71 17.62 9.07 12.25
C THR A 71 17.65 10.58 12.16
N ALA A 72 16.52 11.23 11.91
CA ALA A 72 16.41 12.67 11.73
C ALA A 72 16.85 13.51 12.95
N PRO A 73 16.55 13.13 14.19
CA PRO A 73 16.95 13.94 15.35
C PRO A 73 18.44 14.19 15.46
N ILE A 74 19.24 13.27 14.97
CA ILE A 74 20.70 13.41 15.01
C ILE A 74 21.13 14.56 14.11
N ASP A 75 20.55 14.66 12.93
CA ASP A 75 20.87 15.73 11.98
C ASP A 75 20.45 17.10 12.51
N LYS A 76 19.32 17.15 13.18
CA LYS A 76 18.81 18.40 13.75
C LYS A 76 19.62 18.92 14.91
N MET A 77 20.28 18.03 15.61
CA MET A 77 21.11 18.37 16.75
C MET A 77 22.49 18.82 16.30
N ALA A 78 22.85 18.47 15.13
CA ALA A 78 24.11 18.90 14.56
C ALA A 78 23.97 20.30 13.94
#